data_903bb8765617bc2fb543556198e8d5c0
#
_entry.id   903bb8765617bc2fb543556198e8d5c0
#
_cell.length_a   1.000
_cell.length_b   1.000
_cell.length_c   1.000
_cell.angle_alpha   90.00
_cell.angle_beta   90.00
_cell.angle_gamma   90.00
#
_symmetry.space_group_name_H-M   'P 1'
#
loop_
_entity.id
_entity.type
_entity.pdbx_description
1 polymer ?
#
loop_
_entity_poly.entity_id
_entity_poly.type
_entity_poly.pdbx_seq_one_letter_code
_entity_poly.pdbx_strand_id
1 'polypeptide(L)'
;MQNALKKIKNDSRIKTGYLAGFIFLLIACLITLYANKQLIHQSHLVASTNKKITTMEALLSQVKDAETGVRGYLVNHDSSFLEPYTASKVIADSLFKIIQEQIGGNPEQQNHLIELKVLLNERYLTLQDNIDVYNRNRKMIVDTIYRAQVTGKRIMDNLREKVSLIQTNE
;
A
#
# COMPACT_ATOMS: atom_id res chain seq x y z
N MET A 1 74.94 -6.35 -25.58
CA MET A 1 74.39 -5.28 -24.72
C MET A 1 73.01 -4.81 -25.15
N GLN A 2 72.75 -4.53 -26.44
CA GLN A 2 71.43 -4.12 -26.94
C GLN A 2 70.26 -5.11 -26.74
N ASN A 3 70.50 -6.42 -26.83
CA ASN A 3 69.49 -7.45 -26.62
C ASN A 3 69.01 -7.59 -25.16
N ALA A 4 69.90 -7.34 -24.20
CA ALA A 4 69.54 -7.35 -22.75
C ALA A 4 68.65 -6.14 -22.40
N LEU A 5 68.95 -4.94 -22.94
CA LEU A 5 68.14 -3.76 -22.74
C LEU A 5 66.74 -3.85 -23.37
N LYS A 6 66.63 -4.54 -24.52
CA LYS A 6 65.36 -4.80 -25.21
C LYS A 6 64.51 -5.82 -24.43
N LYS A 7 65.13 -6.81 -23.80
CA LYS A 7 64.43 -7.79 -22.93
C LYS A 7 63.89 -7.14 -21.65
N ILE A 8 64.69 -6.29 -20.99
CA ILE A 8 64.24 -5.56 -19.78
C ILE A 8 63.08 -4.60 -20.09
N LYS A 9 63.13 -3.91 -21.23
CA LYS A 9 62.08 -2.98 -21.67
C LYS A 9 60.78 -3.72 -22.03
N ASN A 10 60.86 -4.96 -22.52
CA ASN A 10 59.70 -5.79 -22.86
C ASN A 10 59.05 -6.33 -21.55
N ASP A 11 59.86 -6.77 -20.56
CA ASP A 11 59.38 -7.20 -19.24
C ASP A 11 58.65 -6.06 -18.48
N SER A 12 59.15 -4.84 -18.55
CA SER A 12 58.52 -3.67 -17.93
C SER A 12 57.16 -3.36 -18.54
N ARG A 13 57.04 -3.42 -19.89
CA ARG A 13 55.75 -3.21 -20.59
C ARG A 13 54.70 -4.26 -20.22
N ILE A 14 55.11 -5.51 -20.11
CA ILE A 14 54.26 -6.61 -19.74
C ILE A 14 53.75 -6.41 -18.29
N LYS A 15 54.64 -6.08 -17.32
CA LYS A 15 54.26 -5.77 -15.95
C LYS A 15 53.31 -4.60 -15.83
N THR A 16 53.54 -3.54 -16.60
CA THR A 16 52.63 -2.37 -16.64
C THR A 16 51.26 -2.74 -17.20
N GLY A 17 51.19 -3.62 -18.20
CA GLY A 17 49.93 -4.14 -18.75
C GLY A 17 49.13 -4.96 -17.70
N TYR A 18 49.82 -5.85 -16.98
CA TYR A 18 49.15 -6.60 -15.88
C TYR A 18 48.69 -5.69 -14.78
N LEU A 19 49.48 -4.68 -14.36
CA LEU A 19 49.09 -3.74 -13.32
C LEU A 19 47.85 -2.92 -13.74
N ALA A 20 47.83 -2.44 -15.00
CA ALA A 20 46.70 -1.70 -15.55
C ALA A 20 45.43 -2.58 -15.60
N GLY A 21 45.56 -3.84 -16.04
CA GLY A 21 44.46 -4.81 -16.01
C GLY A 21 43.93 -5.10 -14.61
N PHE A 22 44.82 -5.23 -13.65
CA PHE A 22 44.43 -5.45 -12.23
C PHE A 22 43.70 -4.23 -11.65
N ILE A 23 44.18 -3.02 -11.92
CA ILE A 23 43.51 -1.78 -11.50
C ILE A 23 42.11 -1.67 -12.13
N PHE A 24 42.00 -1.98 -13.43
CA PHE A 24 40.70 -2.00 -14.10
C PHE A 24 39.72 -2.99 -13.49
N LEU A 25 40.20 -4.18 -13.14
CA LEU A 25 39.42 -5.21 -12.45
C LEU A 25 38.95 -4.76 -11.07
N LEU A 26 39.82 -4.10 -10.29
CA LEU A 26 39.47 -3.53 -9.01
C LEU A 26 38.37 -2.46 -9.12
N ILE A 27 38.51 -1.54 -10.09
CA ILE A 27 37.53 -0.50 -10.35
C ILE A 27 36.17 -1.12 -10.74
N ALA A 28 36.17 -2.12 -11.63
CA ALA A 28 34.96 -2.85 -12.01
C ALA A 28 34.29 -3.52 -10.82
N CYS A 29 35.08 -4.16 -9.94
CA CYS A 29 34.60 -4.78 -8.71
C CYS A 29 33.94 -3.73 -7.77
N LEU A 30 34.57 -2.59 -7.55
CA LEU A 30 34.04 -1.51 -6.71
C LEU A 30 32.74 -0.95 -7.26
N ILE A 31 32.66 -0.73 -8.57
CA ILE A 31 31.44 -0.26 -9.23
C ILE A 31 30.30 -1.29 -9.05
N THR A 32 30.59 -2.57 -9.21
CA THR A 32 29.61 -3.64 -9.02
C THR A 32 29.10 -3.69 -7.58
N LEU A 33 29.99 -3.57 -6.60
CA LEU A 33 29.59 -3.56 -5.19
C LEU A 33 28.75 -2.33 -4.85
N TYR A 34 29.08 -1.17 -5.39
CA TYR A 34 28.29 0.06 -5.23
C TYR A 34 26.89 -0.08 -5.86
N ALA A 35 26.82 -0.57 -7.11
CA ALA A 35 25.56 -0.79 -7.81
C ALA A 35 24.66 -1.80 -7.08
N ASN A 36 25.23 -2.90 -6.55
CA ASN A 36 24.49 -3.87 -5.76
C ASN A 36 23.90 -3.27 -4.48
N LYS A 37 24.66 -2.44 -3.75
CA LYS A 37 24.14 -1.75 -2.55
C LYS A 37 22.98 -0.83 -2.89
N GLN A 38 23.08 -0.07 -3.97
CA GLN A 38 22.02 0.82 -4.42
C GLN A 38 20.76 0.04 -4.84
N LEU A 39 20.92 -1.08 -5.55
CA LEU A 39 19.80 -1.94 -5.96
C LEU A 39 19.06 -2.52 -4.75
N ILE A 40 19.78 -3.01 -3.74
CA ILE A 40 19.19 -3.53 -2.50
C ILE A 40 18.40 -2.45 -1.79
N HIS A 41 18.95 -1.24 -1.68
CA HIS A 41 18.25 -0.11 -1.04
C HIS A 41 16.95 0.25 -1.76
N GLN A 42 17.00 0.37 -3.09
CA GLN A 42 15.79 0.62 -3.90
C GLN A 42 14.76 -0.52 -3.77
N SER A 43 15.20 -1.78 -3.75
CA SER A 43 14.32 -2.94 -3.55
C SER A 43 13.56 -2.88 -2.22
N HIS A 44 14.22 -2.46 -1.14
CA HIS A 44 13.56 -2.29 0.17
C HIS A 44 12.51 -1.16 0.15
N LEU A 45 12.79 -0.04 -0.52
CA LEU A 45 11.83 1.06 -0.67
C LEU A 45 10.59 0.60 -1.44
N VAL A 46 10.78 -0.04 -2.59
CA VAL A 46 9.68 -0.59 -3.40
C VAL A 46 8.86 -1.61 -2.62
N ALA A 47 9.50 -2.51 -1.87
CA ALA A 47 8.80 -3.50 -1.05
C ALA A 47 7.98 -2.84 0.06
N SER A 48 8.49 -1.79 0.71
CA SER A 48 7.78 -1.02 1.73
C SER A 48 6.55 -0.33 1.15
N THR A 49 6.70 0.37 0.03
CA THR A 49 5.60 1.06 -0.66
C THR A 49 4.53 0.08 -1.13
N ASN A 50 4.92 -1.04 -1.74
CA ASN A 50 3.97 -2.08 -2.14
C ASN A 50 3.19 -2.65 -0.95
N LYS A 51 3.84 -2.85 0.20
CA LYS A 51 3.16 -3.32 1.41
C LYS A 51 2.09 -2.34 1.89
N LYS A 52 2.39 -1.04 1.87
CA LYS A 52 1.42 0.01 2.23
C LYS A 52 0.21 0.00 1.27
N ILE A 53 0.48 0.00 -0.04
CA ILE A 53 -0.57 -0.07 -1.08
C ILE A 53 -1.47 -1.28 -0.84
N THR A 54 -0.90 -2.47 -0.69
CA THR A 54 -1.67 -3.70 -0.47
C THR A 54 -2.50 -3.63 0.82
N THR A 55 -1.97 -3.04 1.89
CA THR A 55 -2.71 -2.89 3.15
C THR A 55 -3.91 -1.93 2.99
N MET A 56 -3.74 -0.83 2.23
CA MET A 56 -4.83 0.11 1.94
C MET A 56 -5.90 -0.49 1.05
N GLU A 57 -5.51 -1.26 0.04
CA GLU A 57 -6.45 -2.00 -0.81
C GLU A 57 -7.22 -3.04 -0.01
N ALA A 58 -6.56 -3.77 0.91
CA ALA A 58 -7.22 -4.69 1.81
C ALA A 58 -8.24 -3.97 2.71
N LEU A 59 -7.92 -2.77 3.22
CA LEU A 59 -8.84 -1.95 3.99
C LEU A 59 -10.11 -1.59 3.17
N LEU A 60 -9.93 -1.11 1.94
CA LEU A 60 -11.06 -0.81 1.04
C LEU A 60 -11.89 -2.04 0.70
N SER A 61 -11.25 -3.20 0.53
CA SER A 61 -11.94 -4.47 0.31
C SER A 61 -12.84 -4.84 1.49
N GLN A 62 -12.34 -4.70 2.74
CA GLN A 62 -13.14 -4.97 3.93
C GLN A 62 -14.39 -4.09 4.02
N VAL A 63 -14.27 -2.80 3.68
CA VAL A 63 -15.43 -1.87 3.65
C VAL A 63 -16.44 -2.30 2.58
N LYS A 64 -15.96 -2.76 1.42
CA LYS A 64 -16.81 -3.25 0.33
C LYS A 64 -17.52 -4.55 0.70
N ASP A 65 -16.83 -5.47 1.40
CA ASP A 65 -17.39 -6.72 1.88
C ASP A 65 -18.51 -6.47 2.91
N ALA A 66 -18.28 -5.51 3.84
CA ALA A 66 -19.30 -5.03 4.77
C ALA A 66 -20.55 -4.50 4.05
N GLU A 67 -20.36 -3.66 3.04
CA GLU A 67 -21.44 -3.11 2.22
C GLU A 67 -22.23 -4.22 1.52
N THR A 68 -21.52 -5.16 0.92
CA THR A 68 -22.13 -6.28 0.20
C THR A 68 -22.94 -7.15 1.15
N GLY A 69 -22.43 -7.43 2.34
CA GLY A 69 -23.12 -8.17 3.38
C GLY A 69 -24.40 -7.48 3.83
N VAL A 70 -24.34 -6.19 4.14
CA VAL A 70 -25.52 -5.41 4.54
C VAL A 70 -26.57 -5.38 3.41
N ARG A 71 -26.17 -5.17 2.16
CA ARG A 71 -27.09 -5.22 1.01
C ARG A 71 -27.74 -6.59 0.87
N GLY A 72 -26.97 -7.66 1.02
CA GLY A 72 -27.48 -9.03 0.99
C GLY A 72 -28.53 -9.27 2.06
N TYR A 73 -28.29 -8.81 3.29
CA TYR A 73 -29.26 -8.87 4.38
C TYR A 73 -30.55 -8.11 4.08
N LEU A 74 -30.45 -6.89 3.58
CA LEU A 74 -31.62 -6.04 3.29
C LEU A 74 -32.50 -6.63 2.17
N VAL A 75 -31.92 -7.38 1.23
CA VAL A 75 -32.64 -8.00 0.12
C VAL A 75 -33.20 -9.37 0.49
N ASN A 76 -32.41 -10.22 1.14
CA ASN A 76 -32.77 -11.61 1.40
C ASN A 76 -33.44 -11.81 2.76
N HIS A 77 -33.37 -10.82 3.67
CA HIS A 77 -33.91 -10.89 5.02
C HIS A 77 -33.27 -11.98 5.90
N ASP A 78 -32.08 -12.43 5.53
CA ASP A 78 -31.33 -13.48 6.19
C ASP A 78 -30.10 -12.87 6.89
N SER A 79 -30.05 -13.02 8.23
CA SER A 79 -28.99 -12.49 9.07
C SER A 79 -27.61 -13.10 8.80
N SER A 80 -27.52 -14.25 8.13
CA SER A 80 -26.25 -14.85 7.74
C SER A 80 -25.44 -13.94 6.81
N PHE A 81 -26.11 -13.09 6.02
CA PHE A 81 -25.44 -12.08 5.18
C PHE A 81 -24.74 -10.97 5.98
N LEU A 82 -25.01 -10.83 7.28
CA LEU A 82 -24.33 -9.84 8.13
C LEU A 82 -22.95 -10.31 8.64
N GLU A 83 -22.58 -11.56 8.46
CA GLU A 83 -21.27 -12.08 8.88
C GLU A 83 -20.11 -11.25 8.31
N PRO A 84 -20.05 -10.94 6.99
CA PRO A 84 -19.00 -10.09 6.44
C PRO A 84 -18.97 -8.69 7.06
N TYR A 85 -20.13 -8.08 7.36
CA TYR A 85 -20.20 -6.78 8.01
C TYR A 85 -19.58 -6.81 9.41
N THR A 86 -19.93 -7.82 10.21
CA THR A 86 -19.43 -7.96 11.58
C THR A 86 -17.92 -8.23 11.61
N ALA A 87 -17.43 -9.13 10.77
CA ALA A 87 -16.02 -9.47 10.66
C ALA A 87 -15.17 -8.31 10.13
N SER A 88 -15.64 -7.63 9.09
CA SER A 88 -14.91 -6.57 8.40
C SER A 88 -14.57 -5.38 9.29
N LYS A 89 -15.44 -5.04 10.25
CA LYS A 89 -15.21 -3.91 11.17
C LYS A 89 -13.94 -4.11 12.00
N VAL A 90 -13.77 -5.30 12.57
CA VAL A 90 -12.59 -5.65 13.38
C VAL A 90 -11.34 -5.71 12.51
N ILE A 91 -11.45 -6.29 11.31
CA ILE A 91 -10.33 -6.40 10.37
C ILE A 91 -9.92 -5.01 9.88
N ALA A 92 -10.88 -4.14 9.53
CA ALA A 92 -10.61 -2.78 9.08
C ALA A 92 -9.91 -1.93 10.17
N ASP A 93 -10.31 -2.06 11.43
CA ASP A 93 -9.64 -1.39 12.55
C ASP A 93 -8.19 -1.88 12.72
N SER A 94 -7.94 -3.17 12.53
CA SER A 94 -6.60 -3.75 12.59
C SER A 94 -5.73 -3.29 11.41
N LEU A 95 -6.27 -3.28 10.20
CA LEU A 95 -5.58 -2.78 9.00
C LEU A 95 -5.27 -1.29 9.12
N PHE A 96 -6.20 -0.49 9.65
CA PHE A 96 -5.96 0.93 9.89
C PHE A 96 -4.78 1.18 10.84
N LYS A 97 -4.64 0.40 11.91
CA LYS A 97 -3.48 0.48 12.82
C LYS A 97 -2.18 0.17 12.09
N ILE A 98 -2.17 -0.87 11.25
CA ILE A 98 -0.99 -1.23 10.44
C ILE A 98 -0.62 -0.09 9.49
N ILE A 99 -1.60 0.55 8.84
CA ILE A 99 -1.37 1.71 7.96
C ILE A 99 -0.78 2.87 8.77
N GLN A 100 -1.31 3.15 9.95
CA GLN A 100 -0.82 4.21 10.83
C GLN A 100 0.65 4.00 11.25
N GLU A 101 1.03 2.75 11.55
CA GLU A 101 2.42 2.39 11.86
C GLU A 101 3.35 2.53 10.63
N GLN A 102 2.86 2.20 9.43
CA GLN A 102 3.63 2.27 8.20
C GLN A 102 3.88 3.69 7.69
N ILE A 103 2.98 4.63 7.98
CA ILE A 103 3.06 6.02 7.49
C ILE A 103 4.07 6.87 8.29
N GLY A 104 4.32 6.52 9.55
CA GLY A 104 5.31 7.24 10.37
C GLY A 104 4.88 8.68 10.70
N GLY A 105 5.88 9.58 10.85
CA GLY A 105 5.71 10.92 11.43
C GLY A 105 5.48 12.06 10.44
N ASN A 106 5.17 11.82 9.17
CA ASN A 106 4.88 12.90 8.22
C ASN A 106 3.55 13.60 8.57
N PRO A 107 3.56 14.93 8.91
CA PRO A 107 2.36 15.62 9.37
C PRO A 107 1.23 15.68 8.34
N GLU A 108 1.55 15.79 7.06
CA GLU A 108 0.57 15.82 5.97
C GLU A 108 -0.14 14.48 5.84
N GLN A 109 0.61 13.40 5.86
CA GLN A 109 0.05 12.05 5.82
C GLN A 109 -0.75 11.71 7.08
N GLN A 110 -0.36 12.24 8.25
CA GLN A 110 -1.13 12.10 9.48
C GLN A 110 -2.52 12.75 9.38
N ASN A 111 -2.63 13.91 8.75
CA ASN A 111 -3.92 14.55 8.50
C ASN A 111 -4.81 13.68 7.59
N HIS A 112 -4.24 13.13 6.52
CA HIS A 112 -4.98 12.21 5.64
C HIS A 112 -5.44 10.94 6.37
N LEU A 113 -4.65 10.43 7.32
CA LEU A 113 -5.05 9.30 8.16
C LEU A 113 -6.23 9.64 9.08
N ILE A 114 -6.23 10.82 9.70
CA ILE A 114 -7.33 11.28 10.54
C ILE A 114 -8.62 11.35 9.72
N GLU A 115 -8.57 11.96 8.54
CA GLU A 115 -9.72 12.06 7.63
C GLU A 115 -10.18 10.67 7.16
N LEU A 116 -9.25 9.77 6.83
CA LEU A 116 -9.55 8.39 6.47
C LEU A 116 -10.30 7.67 7.60
N LYS A 117 -9.87 7.84 8.87
CA LYS A 117 -10.54 7.25 10.02
C LYS A 117 -11.96 7.78 10.23
N VAL A 118 -12.15 9.09 10.04
CA VAL A 118 -13.48 9.71 10.09
C VAL A 118 -14.40 9.11 9.04
N LEU A 119 -13.93 9.01 7.78
CA LEU A 119 -14.70 8.43 6.68
C LEU A 119 -15.03 6.95 6.90
N LEU A 120 -14.10 6.17 7.45
CA LEU A 120 -14.34 4.77 7.82
C LEU A 120 -15.46 4.66 8.87
N ASN A 121 -15.39 5.47 9.92
CA ASN A 121 -16.42 5.48 10.95
C ASN A 121 -17.78 5.91 10.39
N GLU A 122 -17.83 6.97 9.58
CA GLU A 122 -19.04 7.42 8.90
C GLU A 122 -19.66 6.31 8.04
N ARG A 123 -18.81 5.55 7.33
CA ARG A 123 -19.27 4.42 6.51
C ARG A 123 -19.92 3.32 7.34
N TYR A 124 -19.26 2.87 8.40
CA TYR A 124 -19.80 1.82 9.27
C TYR A 124 -21.06 2.27 10.01
N LEU A 125 -21.14 3.53 10.44
CA LEU A 125 -22.37 4.11 11.01
C LEU A 125 -23.51 4.09 10.00
N THR A 126 -23.26 4.51 8.75
CA THR A 126 -24.28 4.48 7.68
C THR A 126 -24.78 3.06 7.40
N LEU A 127 -23.89 2.06 7.42
CA LEU A 127 -24.26 0.66 7.26
C LEU A 127 -25.11 0.16 8.43
N GLN A 128 -24.76 0.53 9.67
CA GLN A 128 -25.53 0.20 10.87
C GLN A 128 -26.93 0.84 10.82
N ASP A 129 -27.00 2.13 10.48
CA ASP A 129 -28.28 2.84 10.35
C ASP A 129 -29.20 2.15 9.34
N ASN A 130 -28.68 1.65 8.22
CA ASN A 130 -29.46 0.92 7.24
C ASN A 130 -30.06 -0.38 7.82
N ILE A 131 -29.26 -1.13 8.61
CA ILE A 131 -29.72 -2.32 9.33
C ILE A 131 -30.82 -1.95 10.34
N ASP A 132 -30.60 -0.90 11.12
CA ASP A 132 -31.51 -0.47 12.18
C ASP A 132 -32.84 0.05 11.62
N VAL A 133 -32.79 0.85 10.55
CA VAL A 133 -34.03 1.32 9.84
C VAL A 133 -34.80 0.15 9.31
N TYR A 134 -34.12 -0.82 8.70
CA TYR A 134 -34.78 -2.03 8.20
C TYR A 134 -35.43 -2.83 9.34
N ASN A 135 -34.71 -3.09 10.43
CA ASN A 135 -35.22 -3.87 11.56
C ASN A 135 -36.42 -3.20 12.24
N ARG A 136 -36.45 -1.85 12.30
CA ARG A 136 -37.59 -1.11 12.88
C ARG A 136 -38.83 -1.14 12.01
N ASN A 137 -38.69 -1.01 10.69
CA ASN A 137 -39.81 -0.78 9.81
C ASN A 137 -40.22 -2.02 9.01
N ARG A 138 -39.39 -3.07 8.97
CA ARG A 138 -39.53 -4.28 8.13
C ARG A 138 -39.92 -4.02 6.67
N LYS A 139 -39.94 -2.76 6.25
CA LYS A 139 -40.13 -2.29 4.88
C LYS A 139 -39.18 -1.13 4.66
N MET A 140 -38.21 -1.31 3.80
CA MET A 140 -37.48 -0.16 3.28
C MET A 140 -38.34 0.56 2.24
N ILE A 141 -38.67 1.83 2.52
CA ILE A 141 -39.27 2.70 1.53
C ILE A 141 -38.21 2.96 0.46
N VAL A 142 -38.57 2.85 -0.81
CA VAL A 142 -37.67 3.00 -1.97
C VAL A 142 -36.79 4.26 -1.85
N ASP A 143 -37.35 5.37 -1.37
CA ASP A 143 -36.60 6.61 -1.11
C ASP A 143 -35.48 6.48 -0.06
N THR A 144 -35.68 5.68 0.97
CA THR A 144 -34.67 5.45 2.01
C THR A 144 -33.52 4.63 1.46
N ILE A 145 -33.82 3.61 0.64
CA ILE A 145 -32.81 2.81 -0.07
C ILE A 145 -31.99 3.70 -1.00
N TYR A 146 -32.65 4.53 -1.79
CA TYR A 146 -31.99 5.42 -2.73
C TYR A 146 -31.05 6.42 -2.03
N ARG A 147 -31.54 7.10 -0.98
CA ARG A 147 -30.72 8.04 -0.19
C ARG A 147 -29.52 7.35 0.46
N ALA A 148 -29.71 6.18 1.04
CA ALA A 148 -28.64 5.38 1.63
C ALA A 148 -27.57 4.97 0.58
N GLN A 149 -28.01 4.62 -0.63
CA GLN A 149 -27.09 4.30 -1.73
C GLN A 149 -26.30 5.50 -2.20
N VAL A 150 -26.94 6.69 -2.38
CA VAL A 150 -26.27 7.92 -2.79
C VAL A 150 -25.24 8.37 -1.74
N THR A 151 -25.62 8.40 -0.47
CA THR A 151 -24.73 8.75 0.64
C THR A 151 -23.57 7.73 0.74
N GLY A 152 -23.88 6.46 0.68
CA GLY A 152 -22.88 5.40 0.73
C GLY A 152 -21.87 5.46 -0.42
N LYS A 153 -22.34 5.75 -1.64
CA LYS A 153 -21.46 5.96 -2.79
C LYS A 153 -20.50 7.12 -2.56
N ARG A 154 -21.03 8.28 -2.14
CA ARG A 154 -20.21 9.48 -1.87
C ARG A 154 -19.12 9.20 -0.84
N ILE A 155 -19.45 8.54 0.28
CA ILE A 155 -18.46 8.20 1.31
C ILE A 155 -17.40 7.25 0.73
N MET A 156 -17.80 6.26 -0.07
CA MET A 156 -16.87 5.30 -0.67
C MET A 156 -15.95 5.95 -1.71
N ASP A 157 -16.45 6.92 -2.48
CA ASP A 157 -15.64 7.66 -3.43
C ASP A 157 -14.62 8.55 -2.68
N ASN A 158 -15.02 9.22 -1.60
CA ASN A 158 -14.10 9.98 -0.73
C ASN A 158 -13.05 9.08 -0.06
N LEU A 159 -13.41 7.87 0.36
CA LEU A 159 -12.46 6.89 0.92
C LEU A 159 -11.39 6.51 -0.12
N ARG A 160 -11.80 6.22 -1.36
CA ARG A 160 -10.86 5.89 -2.45
C ARG A 160 -9.94 7.06 -2.78
N GLU A 161 -10.49 8.28 -2.87
CA GLU A 161 -9.70 9.49 -3.08
C GLU A 161 -8.66 9.68 -1.97
N LYS A 162 -9.06 9.52 -0.72
CA LYS A 162 -8.15 9.70 0.41
C LYS A 162 -7.05 8.62 0.44
N VAL A 163 -7.39 7.36 0.16
CA VAL A 163 -6.41 6.28 0.00
C VAL A 163 -5.43 6.60 -1.14
N SER A 164 -5.93 7.06 -2.30
CA SER A 164 -5.09 7.45 -3.44
C SER A 164 -4.13 8.59 -3.08
N LEU A 165 -4.57 9.61 -2.36
CA LEU A 165 -3.70 10.70 -1.90
C LEU A 165 -2.58 10.20 -0.98
N ILE A 166 -2.88 9.30 -0.05
CA ILE A 166 -1.86 8.70 0.84
C ILE A 166 -0.86 7.86 0.03
N GLN A 167 -1.30 7.16 -1.02
CA GLN A 167 -0.44 6.35 -1.88
C GLN A 167 0.47 7.18 -2.80
N THR A 168 0.04 8.39 -3.18
CA THR A 168 0.75 9.23 -4.17
C THR A 168 1.80 10.15 -3.51
N ASN A 169 1.64 10.50 -2.24
CA ASN A 169 2.53 11.40 -1.49
C ASN A 169 3.79 10.69 -0.94
N GLU A 170 4.27 9.63 -1.57
CA GLU A 170 5.53 8.93 -1.35
C GLU A 170 6.51 9.09 -2.51
#